data_257f9e50eb492545564872013d411271
#
_entry.id   257f9e50eb492545564872013d411271
#
_cell.length_a   1.000
_cell.length_b   1.000
_cell.length_c   1.000
_cell.angle_alpha   90.00
_cell.angle_beta   90.00
_cell.angle_gamma   90.00
#
_symmetry.space_group_name_H-M   'P 1'
#
loop_
_entity.id
_entity.type
_entity.pdbx_description
1 polymer ?
#
loop_
_entity_poly.entity_id
_entity_poly.type
_entity_poly.pdbx_seq_one_letter_code
_entity_poly.pdbx_strand_id
1 'polypeptide(L)'
;TPGWLVEAMTRDANWAAYPNPALARAAIAAHHGVDEDMVLRLAASLDAGSEHPLAQAVVQEARRRGLTLSPAQDFESGSGIGVRGRVDGHRLAFGNAALMQEERVPVQALEAQAGRAREEGGSVMFLAVDGAPAGSITVADPVKASTPEALRALREGGLRIVMATGDSERTAHAVAARLGIEEVHGDVRPADKAALVARLKQAGHRVAMAGDGINDAPALAAADVGIAMGTGTDVAMSSAQVTLVKGDLRGIARAKALSEATVRNMRQNLAFAFVYNALGVPVAAGLLG
;
A
#
# COMPACT_ATOMS: atom_id res chain seq x y z
N THR A 1 2.81 32.67 -1.43
CA THR A 1 3.43 31.31 -1.26
C THR A 1 2.43 30.33 -1.83
N PRO A 2 2.71 29.63 -2.93
CA PRO A 2 1.80 28.57 -3.39
C PRO A 2 1.87 27.45 -2.37
N GLY A 3 0.79 27.22 -1.64
CA GLY A 3 0.61 26.07 -0.78
C GLY A 3 0.57 24.83 -1.63
N TRP A 4 1.67 24.07 -1.67
CA TRP A 4 1.71 22.73 -2.22
C TRP A 4 1.14 21.78 -1.18
N LEU A 5 0.13 21.06 -1.57
CA LEU A 5 -0.51 20.05 -0.77
C LEU A 5 -0.26 18.70 -1.44
N VAL A 6 0.47 17.78 -0.80
CA VAL A 6 0.42 16.36 -1.19
C VAL A 6 -0.78 15.79 -0.50
N GLU A 7 -1.89 15.82 -1.18
CA GLU A 7 -3.12 15.18 -0.75
C GLU A 7 -3.28 13.90 -1.53
N ALA A 8 -3.34 12.82 -0.87
CA ALA A 8 -3.55 11.46 -1.29
C ALA A 8 -2.27 10.64 -1.46
N MET A 9 -1.81 10.10 -0.35
CA MET A 9 -1.10 8.84 -0.40
C MET A 9 -2.15 7.75 -0.41
N THR A 10 -2.39 7.17 -1.57
CA THR A 10 -3.21 5.97 -1.62
C THR A 10 -2.39 4.80 -1.12
N ARG A 11 -2.86 4.17 -0.09
CA ARG A 11 -2.52 2.81 0.22
C ARG A 11 -3.44 1.96 -0.62
N ASP A 12 -3.00 1.58 -1.80
CA ASP A 12 -3.80 0.74 -2.67
C ASP A 12 -3.91 -0.68 -2.12
N ALA A 13 -4.89 -1.40 -2.64
CA ALA A 13 -5.14 -2.81 -2.41
C ALA A 13 -3.86 -3.67 -2.48
N ASN A 14 -2.86 -3.28 -3.25
CA ASN A 14 -1.54 -3.91 -3.30
C ASN A 14 -0.69 -3.68 -2.04
N TRP A 15 -1.06 -2.75 -1.15
CA TRP A 15 -0.36 -2.51 0.11
C TRP A 15 -1.07 -3.14 1.29
N ALA A 16 -2.36 -3.43 1.19
CA ALA A 16 -3.15 -3.99 2.26
C ALA A 16 -4.11 -5.10 1.81
N ALA A 17 -4.64 -5.08 0.57
CA ALA A 17 -5.44 -6.17 0.02
C ALA A 17 -4.60 -7.17 -0.77
N TYR A 18 -3.44 -6.73 -1.27
CA TYR A 18 -2.48 -7.57 -1.99
C TYR A 18 -1.08 -7.24 -1.49
N PRO A 19 -0.66 -7.81 -0.36
CA PRO A 19 0.69 -7.61 0.13
C PRO A 19 1.68 -8.00 -0.96
N ASN A 20 2.67 -7.15 -1.20
CA ASN A 20 3.78 -7.51 -2.07
C ASN A 20 4.37 -8.81 -1.52
N PRO A 21 4.31 -9.94 -2.25
CA PRO A 21 4.75 -11.22 -1.72
C PRO A 21 6.18 -11.22 -1.20
N ALA A 22 7.04 -10.33 -1.75
CA ALA A 22 8.42 -10.16 -1.32
C ALA A 22 8.56 -9.41 0.02
N LEU A 23 7.54 -8.69 0.48
CA LEU A 23 7.57 -7.85 1.70
C LEU A 23 6.56 -8.32 2.76
N ALA A 24 5.52 -9.05 2.35
CA ALA A 24 4.49 -9.55 3.27
C ALA A 24 5.08 -10.55 4.26
N ARG A 25 4.72 -10.38 5.53
CA ARG A 25 5.08 -11.31 6.60
C ARG A 25 3.83 -12.05 7.05
N ALA A 26 3.92 -13.38 7.07
CA ALA A 26 2.89 -14.22 7.67
C ALA A 26 3.24 -14.44 9.15
N ALA A 27 2.35 -14.04 10.04
CA ALA A 27 2.37 -14.42 11.45
C ALA A 27 1.35 -15.53 11.65
N ILE A 28 1.77 -16.61 12.33
CA ILE A 28 0.99 -17.82 12.47
C ILE A 28 0.60 -17.98 13.93
N ALA A 29 -0.65 -18.33 14.13
CA ALA A 29 -1.15 -18.74 15.45
C ALA A 29 -1.75 -20.12 15.35
N ALA A 30 -1.14 -21.07 16.04
CA ALA A 30 -1.63 -22.43 16.13
C ALA A 30 -2.71 -22.56 17.23
N HIS A 31 -3.68 -23.44 17.00
CA HIS A 31 -4.70 -23.79 17.98
C HIS A 31 -4.25 -25.02 18.77
N HIS A 32 -4.42 -24.97 20.10
CA HIS A 32 -4.14 -26.04 21.07
C HIS A 32 -3.39 -27.29 20.54
N GLY A 33 -2.04 -27.27 20.62
CA GLY A 33 -1.20 -28.43 20.35
C GLY A 33 -0.85 -28.70 18.88
N VAL A 34 -1.27 -27.84 17.96
CA VAL A 34 -0.84 -27.89 16.57
C VAL A 34 0.42 -27.03 16.42
N ASP A 35 1.42 -27.57 15.72
CA ASP A 35 2.65 -26.84 15.43
C ASP A 35 2.43 -25.73 14.39
N GLU A 36 3.00 -24.53 14.61
CA GLU A 36 2.87 -23.38 13.70
C GLU A 36 3.40 -23.71 12.29
N ASP A 37 4.51 -24.44 12.19
CA ASP A 37 5.08 -24.83 10.90
C ASP A 37 4.17 -25.84 10.17
N MET A 38 3.44 -26.67 10.90
CA MET A 38 2.41 -27.54 10.32
C MET A 38 1.24 -26.72 9.77
N VAL A 39 0.72 -25.74 10.52
CA VAL A 39 -0.35 -24.84 10.06
C VAL A 39 0.07 -24.13 8.78
N LEU A 40 1.28 -23.56 8.77
CA LEU A 40 1.81 -22.86 7.61
C LEU A 40 2.00 -23.80 6.41
N ARG A 41 2.56 -24.97 6.63
CA ARG A 41 2.82 -25.95 5.57
C ARG A 41 1.54 -26.43 4.90
N LEU A 42 0.52 -26.78 5.70
CA LEU A 42 -0.76 -27.24 5.17
C LEU A 42 -1.49 -26.14 4.40
N ALA A 43 -1.56 -24.92 4.95
CA ALA A 43 -2.17 -23.78 4.28
C ALA A 43 -1.43 -23.43 2.98
N ALA A 44 -0.10 -23.37 3.00
CA ALA A 44 0.71 -23.10 1.82
C ALA A 44 0.60 -24.20 0.76
N SER A 45 0.49 -25.47 1.17
CA SER A 45 0.30 -26.59 0.25
C SER A 45 -1.04 -26.49 -0.46
N LEU A 46 -2.10 -26.13 0.26
CA LEU A 46 -3.43 -25.94 -0.32
C LEU A 46 -3.45 -24.73 -1.26
N ASP A 47 -2.81 -23.64 -0.89
CA ASP A 47 -2.78 -22.37 -1.64
C ASP A 47 -1.75 -22.36 -2.80
N ALA A 48 -0.92 -23.40 -2.94
CA ALA A 48 0.15 -23.43 -3.95
C ALA A 48 -0.35 -23.31 -5.39
N GLY A 49 -1.62 -23.66 -5.65
CA GLY A 49 -2.28 -23.50 -6.95
C GLY A 49 -3.06 -22.21 -7.12
N SER A 50 -3.11 -21.35 -6.11
CA SER A 50 -3.86 -20.09 -6.14
C SER A 50 -3.00 -18.94 -6.67
N GLU A 51 -3.56 -18.15 -7.58
CA GLU A 51 -2.92 -16.92 -8.07
C GLU A 51 -3.16 -15.71 -7.16
N HIS A 52 -3.91 -15.89 -6.08
CA HIS A 52 -4.24 -14.80 -5.17
C HIS A 52 -2.98 -14.30 -4.43
N PRO A 53 -2.73 -12.99 -4.32
CA PRO A 53 -1.53 -12.45 -3.67
C PRO A 53 -1.34 -12.87 -2.21
N LEU A 54 -2.42 -13.03 -1.43
CA LEU A 54 -2.35 -13.57 -0.07
C LEU A 54 -1.80 -15.01 -0.06
N ALA A 55 -2.24 -15.83 -1.01
CA ALA A 55 -1.75 -17.19 -1.19
C ALA A 55 -0.25 -17.21 -1.48
N GLN A 56 0.21 -16.33 -2.38
CA GLN A 56 1.64 -16.21 -2.70
C GLN A 56 2.47 -15.84 -1.47
N ALA A 57 1.97 -14.94 -0.62
CA ALA A 57 2.66 -14.56 0.62
C ALA A 57 2.80 -15.75 1.60
N VAL A 58 1.74 -16.55 1.74
CA VAL A 58 1.75 -17.77 2.59
C VAL A 58 2.74 -18.82 2.05
N VAL A 59 2.71 -19.05 0.74
CA VAL A 59 3.63 -19.98 0.05
C VAL A 59 5.09 -19.52 0.18
N GLN A 60 5.37 -18.24 0.01
CA GLN A 60 6.73 -17.70 0.16
C GLN A 60 7.25 -17.82 1.58
N GLU A 61 6.42 -17.55 2.59
CA GLU A 61 6.82 -17.73 3.99
C GLU A 61 7.13 -19.20 4.30
N ALA A 62 6.32 -20.16 3.82
CA ALA A 62 6.59 -21.57 3.98
C ALA A 62 7.94 -21.96 3.35
N ARG A 63 8.22 -21.49 2.13
CA ARG A 63 9.50 -21.71 1.46
C ARG A 63 10.67 -21.07 2.21
N ARG A 64 10.49 -19.86 2.75
CA ARG A 64 11.51 -19.17 3.55
C ARG A 64 11.88 -19.95 4.82
N ARG A 65 10.89 -20.63 5.43
CA ARG A 65 11.12 -21.55 6.58
C ARG A 65 11.64 -22.92 6.18
N GLY A 66 11.86 -23.17 4.88
CA GLY A 66 12.35 -24.47 4.39
C GLY A 66 11.32 -25.57 4.43
N LEU A 67 10.02 -25.24 4.51
CA LEU A 67 8.97 -26.24 4.58
C LEU A 67 8.71 -26.84 3.18
N THR A 68 8.62 -28.17 3.13
CA THR A 68 8.29 -28.91 1.90
C THR A 68 6.77 -28.94 1.73
N LEU A 69 6.29 -28.40 0.60
CA LEU A 69 4.87 -28.39 0.28
C LEU A 69 4.44 -29.71 -0.36
N SER A 70 3.26 -30.17 -0.01
CA SER A 70 2.62 -31.35 -0.59
C SER A 70 1.61 -30.93 -1.68
N PRO A 71 1.37 -31.79 -2.69
CA PRO A 71 0.36 -31.50 -3.70
C PRO A 71 -1.06 -31.48 -3.10
N ALA A 72 -1.84 -30.46 -3.45
CA ALA A 72 -3.25 -30.40 -3.09
C ALA A 72 -4.08 -31.25 -4.08
N GLN A 73 -5.10 -31.94 -3.56
CA GLN A 73 -6.11 -32.67 -4.32
C GLN A 73 -7.48 -32.03 -4.09
N ASP A 74 -8.42 -32.25 -5.00
CA ASP A 74 -9.81 -31.77 -4.89
C ASP A 74 -9.86 -30.26 -4.57
N PHE A 75 -9.00 -29.45 -5.22
CA PHE A 75 -8.91 -28.00 -4.97
C PHE A 75 -10.15 -27.28 -5.49
N GLU A 76 -10.79 -26.55 -4.58
CA GLU A 76 -11.94 -25.67 -4.88
C GLU A 76 -11.67 -24.28 -4.35
N SER A 77 -11.89 -23.28 -5.19
CA SER A 77 -11.79 -21.85 -4.80
C SER A 77 -13.19 -21.27 -4.62
N GLY A 78 -13.48 -20.80 -3.41
CA GLY A 78 -14.68 -20.02 -3.11
C GLY A 78 -14.43 -18.54 -3.37
N SER A 79 -15.28 -17.93 -4.19
CA SER A 79 -15.10 -16.52 -4.58
C SER A 79 -15.11 -15.57 -3.37
N GLY A 80 -13.94 -15.03 -3.02
CA GLY A 80 -13.80 -14.05 -1.94
C GLY A 80 -13.82 -14.60 -0.51
N ILE A 81 -13.96 -15.92 -0.30
CA ILE A 81 -14.05 -16.51 1.04
C ILE A 81 -12.85 -17.41 1.40
N GLY A 82 -12.19 -18.02 0.41
CA GLY A 82 -11.04 -18.90 0.62
C GLY A 82 -11.05 -20.13 -0.27
N VAL A 83 -10.30 -21.14 0.11
CA VAL A 83 -10.06 -22.37 -0.66
C VAL A 83 -10.31 -23.64 0.19
N ARG A 84 -10.67 -24.71 -0.49
CA ARG A 84 -10.86 -26.06 0.09
C ARG A 84 -10.05 -27.06 -0.71
N GLY A 85 -9.74 -28.17 -0.10
CA GLY A 85 -9.09 -29.29 -0.77
C GLY A 85 -8.57 -30.34 0.22
N ARG A 86 -7.73 -31.22 -0.29
CA ARG A 86 -7.08 -32.26 0.51
C ARG A 86 -5.57 -32.16 0.38
N VAL A 87 -4.86 -32.26 1.50
CA VAL A 87 -3.39 -32.30 1.56
C VAL A 87 -3.00 -33.40 2.54
N ASP A 88 -2.11 -34.28 2.15
CA ASP A 88 -1.65 -35.42 2.95
C ASP A 88 -2.79 -36.29 3.52
N GLY A 89 -3.89 -36.43 2.79
CA GLY A 89 -5.07 -37.17 3.20
C GLY A 89 -6.07 -36.41 4.09
N HIS A 90 -5.71 -35.23 4.61
CA HIS A 90 -6.57 -34.38 5.43
C HIS A 90 -7.44 -33.48 4.57
N ARG A 91 -8.70 -33.30 4.96
CA ARG A 91 -9.57 -32.30 4.38
C ARG A 91 -9.25 -30.95 4.98
N LEU A 92 -8.94 -29.97 4.14
CA LEU A 92 -8.58 -28.61 4.54
C LEU A 92 -9.60 -27.58 4.05
N ALA A 93 -9.83 -26.57 4.86
CA ALA A 93 -10.45 -25.32 4.45
C ALA A 93 -9.57 -24.16 4.96
N PHE A 94 -9.17 -23.25 4.06
CA PHE A 94 -8.33 -22.12 4.39
C PHE A 94 -8.93 -20.83 3.83
N GLY A 95 -9.30 -19.89 4.70
CA GLY A 95 -9.97 -18.67 4.28
C GLY A 95 -10.44 -17.78 5.43
N ASN A 96 -11.36 -16.87 5.12
CA ASN A 96 -11.88 -15.91 6.10
C ASN A 96 -12.95 -16.55 7.04
N ALA A 97 -13.51 -15.74 7.95
CA ALA A 97 -14.53 -16.22 8.89
C ALA A 97 -15.82 -16.72 8.20
N ALA A 98 -16.15 -16.20 7.00
CA ALA A 98 -17.31 -16.67 6.25
C ALA A 98 -17.12 -18.12 5.77
N LEU A 99 -15.92 -18.48 5.28
CA LEU A 99 -15.60 -19.87 4.94
C LEU A 99 -15.71 -20.78 6.16
N MET A 100 -15.19 -20.35 7.31
CA MET A 100 -15.25 -21.15 8.55
C MET A 100 -16.71 -21.35 8.98
N GLN A 101 -17.57 -20.37 8.80
CA GLN A 101 -19.00 -20.48 9.09
C GLN A 101 -19.70 -21.48 8.15
N GLU A 102 -19.39 -21.46 6.84
CA GLU A 102 -19.90 -22.45 5.87
C GLU A 102 -19.46 -23.88 6.24
N GLU A 103 -18.21 -24.04 6.65
CA GLU A 103 -17.64 -25.33 7.09
C GLU A 103 -18.06 -25.74 8.51
N ARG A 104 -18.82 -24.88 9.21
CA ARG A 104 -19.28 -25.07 10.60
C ARG A 104 -18.10 -25.26 11.59
N VAL A 105 -16.98 -24.61 11.32
CA VAL A 105 -15.78 -24.65 12.14
C VAL A 105 -15.81 -23.52 13.18
N PRO A 106 -15.75 -23.83 14.48
CA PRO A 106 -15.78 -22.80 15.52
C PRO A 106 -14.41 -22.11 15.63
N VAL A 107 -14.33 -20.82 15.25
CA VAL A 107 -13.08 -20.04 15.31
C VAL A 107 -13.03 -19.02 16.45
N GLN A 108 -13.98 -19.06 17.40
CA GLN A 108 -14.10 -18.09 18.49
C GLN A 108 -12.83 -17.98 19.33
N ALA A 109 -12.14 -19.10 19.56
CA ALA A 109 -10.87 -19.11 20.31
C ALA A 109 -9.75 -18.34 19.59
N LEU A 110 -9.79 -18.22 18.26
CA LEU A 110 -8.82 -17.51 17.42
C LEU A 110 -9.25 -16.07 17.14
N GLU A 111 -10.53 -15.72 17.34
CA GLU A 111 -11.09 -14.40 17.00
C GLU A 111 -10.47 -13.25 17.79
N ALA A 112 -10.15 -13.44 19.08
CA ALA A 112 -9.53 -12.40 19.88
C ALA A 112 -8.14 -11.99 19.34
N GLN A 113 -7.37 -12.96 18.84
CA GLN A 113 -6.08 -12.73 18.21
C GLN A 113 -6.24 -12.18 16.80
N ALA A 114 -7.18 -12.72 16.03
CA ALA A 114 -7.55 -12.24 14.71
C ALA A 114 -8.01 -10.77 14.74
N GLY A 115 -8.79 -10.38 15.75
CA GLY A 115 -9.24 -9.01 15.93
C GLY A 115 -8.08 -8.04 16.11
N ARG A 116 -7.12 -8.36 16.97
CA ARG A 116 -5.91 -7.54 17.17
C ARG A 116 -5.09 -7.42 15.88
N ALA A 117 -4.88 -8.54 15.20
CA ALA A 117 -4.12 -8.55 13.95
C ALA A 117 -4.79 -7.71 12.86
N ARG A 118 -6.12 -7.73 12.76
CA ARG A 118 -6.88 -6.85 11.84
C ARG A 118 -6.77 -5.37 12.24
N GLU A 119 -6.78 -5.05 13.54
CA GLU A 119 -6.57 -3.68 14.04
C GLU A 119 -5.17 -3.15 13.68
N GLU A 120 -4.19 -4.04 13.56
CA GLU A 120 -2.83 -3.72 13.11
C GLU A 120 -2.69 -3.64 11.57
N GLY A 121 -3.78 -3.86 10.83
CA GLY A 121 -3.81 -3.80 9.36
C GLY A 121 -3.50 -5.13 8.68
N GLY A 122 -3.57 -6.23 9.40
CA GLY A 122 -3.36 -7.57 8.87
C GLY A 122 -4.62 -8.20 8.28
N SER A 123 -4.45 -8.96 7.19
CA SER A 123 -5.47 -9.87 6.67
C SER A 123 -5.36 -11.21 7.38
N VAL A 124 -6.42 -11.63 8.07
CA VAL A 124 -6.41 -12.87 8.85
C VAL A 124 -7.22 -13.94 8.14
N MET A 125 -6.59 -15.09 7.91
CA MET A 125 -7.20 -16.30 7.39
C MET A 125 -7.10 -17.41 8.41
N PHE A 126 -8.11 -18.27 8.46
CA PHE A 126 -8.19 -19.43 9.36
C PHE A 126 -7.94 -20.70 8.58
N LEU A 127 -7.25 -21.64 9.20
CA LEU A 127 -7.10 -23.00 8.70
C LEU A 127 -7.94 -23.97 9.53
N ALA A 128 -8.78 -24.74 8.85
CA ALA A 128 -9.46 -25.90 9.42
C ALA A 128 -8.88 -27.17 8.82
N VAL A 129 -8.71 -28.18 9.66
CA VAL A 129 -8.26 -29.52 9.30
C VAL A 129 -9.31 -30.52 9.78
N ASP A 130 -9.86 -31.31 8.88
CA ASP A 130 -10.89 -32.34 9.14
C ASP A 130 -12.08 -31.78 9.94
N GLY A 131 -12.48 -30.55 9.66
CA GLY A 131 -13.60 -29.87 10.31
C GLY A 131 -13.30 -29.25 11.68
N ALA A 132 -12.05 -29.29 12.15
CA ALA A 132 -11.61 -28.67 13.39
C ALA A 132 -10.70 -27.44 13.12
N PRO A 133 -10.75 -26.38 13.95
CA PRO A 133 -9.85 -25.24 13.80
C PRO A 133 -8.41 -25.67 14.12
N ALA A 134 -7.47 -25.40 13.22
CA ALA A 134 -6.05 -25.71 13.40
C ALA A 134 -5.21 -24.47 13.72
N GLY A 135 -5.58 -23.30 13.21
CA GLY A 135 -4.86 -22.08 13.46
C GLY A 135 -5.31 -20.93 12.59
N SER A 136 -4.62 -19.82 12.69
CA SER A 136 -4.80 -18.65 11.82
C SER A 136 -3.47 -18.16 11.26
N ILE A 137 -3.51 -17.63 10.06
CA ILE A 137 -2.38 -16.98 9.41
C ILE A 137 -2.77 -15.52 9.17
N THR A 138 -1.97 -14.61 9.71
CA THR A 138 -2.09 -13.19 9.46
C THR A 138 -1.06 -12.77 8.42
N VAL A 139 -1.52 -12.26 7.31
CA VAL A 139 -0.66 -11.67 6.28
C VAL A 139 -0.78 -10.16 6.42
N ALA A 140 0.35 -9.50 6.71
CA ALA A 140 0.41 -8.05 6.81
C ALA A 140 1.56 -7.55 5.96
N ASP A 141 1.33 -6.46 5.23
CA ASP A 141 2.42 -5.72 4.61
C ASP A 141 2.93 -4.69 5.63
N PRO A 142 4.14 -4.87 6.16
CA PRO A 142 4.66 -3.93 7.14
C PRO A 142 4.85 -2.57 6.47
N VAL A 143 4.38 -1.51 7.14
CA VAL A 143 4.75 -0.14 6.77
C VAL A 143 6.28 -0.06 6.68
N LYS A 144 6.82 0.40 5.54
CA LYS A 144 8.26 0.55 5.36
C LYS A 144 8.86 1.38 6.49
N ALA A 145 9.99 0.96 7.03
CA ALA A 145 10.67 1.66 8.13
C ALA A 145 11.00 3.12 7.80
N SER A 146 11.14 3.46 6.51
CA SER A 146 11.37 4.83 6.02
C SER A 146 10.11 5.70 5.96
N THR A 147 8.91 5.11 6.07
CA THR A 147 7.64 5.86 5.91
C THR A 147 7.45 6.95 6.97
N PRO A 148 7.66 6.72 8.29
CA PRO A 148 7.49 7.78 9.29
C PRO A 148 8.41 8.99 9.06
N GLU A 149 9.66 8.73 8.66
CA GLU A 149 10.64 9.76 8.30
C GLU A 149 10.17 10.56 7.09
N ALA A 150 9.72 9.87 6.04
CA ALA A 150 9.23 10.50 4.83
C ALA A 150 8.03 11.40 5.09
N LEU A 151 7.04 10.92 5.88
CA LEU A 151 5.85 11.71 6.23
C LEU A 151 6.22 12.95 7.04
N ARG A 152 7.19 12.85 7.95
CA ARG A 152 7.71 14.00 8.70
C ARG A 152 8.32 15.02 7.75
N ALA A 153 9.22 14.61 6.87
CA ALA A 153 9.86 15.51 5.89
C ALA A 153 8.84 16.19 4.97
N LEU A 154 7.78 15.48 4.57
CA LEU A 154 6.69 16.07 3.77
C LEU A 154 5.93 17.13 4.54
N ARG A 155 5.60 16.89 5.81
CA ARG A 155 4.93 17.88 6.69
C ARG A 155 5.80 19.10 6.97
N GLU A 156 7.08 18.90 7.27
CA GLU A 156 8.07 19.97 7.43
C GLU A 156 8.21 20.79 6.14
N GLY A 157 8.04 20.15 4.98
CA GLY A 157 7.93 20.80 3.69
C GLY A 157 6.59 21.54 3.44
N GLY A 158 5.71 21.63 4.45
CA GLY A 158 4.43 22.36 4.38
C GLY A 158 3.32 21.60 3.64
N LEU A 159 3.43 20.27 3.53
CA LEU A 159 2.44 19.45 2.86
C LEU A 159 1.44 18.88 3.88
N ARG A 160 0.15 18.98 3.58
CA ARG A 160 -0.91 18.23 4.25
C ARG A 160 -0.99 16.83 3.64
N ILE A 161 -1.17 15.81 4.47
CA ILE A 161 -1.18 14.42 4.04
C ILE A 161 -2.57 13.84 4.27
N VAL A 162 -3.16 13.31 3.21
CA VAL A 162 -4.43 12.60 3.23
C VAL A 162 -4.19 11.15 2.80
N MET A 163 -4.72 10.20 3.55
CA MET A 163 -4.67 8.79 3.20
C MET A 163 -6.02 8.35 2.63
N ALA A 164 -6.01 7.76 1.44
CA ALA A 164 -7.18 7.12 0.84
C ALA A 164 -6.86 5.67 0.49
N THR A 165 -7.63 4.71 1.00
CA THR A 165 -7.37 3.29 0.84
C THR A 165 -8.67 2.51 0.59
N GLY A 166 -8.56 1.40 -0.13
CA GLY A 166 -9.63 0.41 -0.25
C GLY A 166 -9.82 -0.48 0.98
N ASP A 167 -8.92 -0.39 1.97
CA ASP A 167 -9.08 -1.09 3.25
C ASP A 167 -10.30 -0.57 4.01
N SER A 168 -10.79 -1.40 4.94
CA SER A 168 -11.88 -0.98 5.83
C SER A 168 -11.50 0.30 6.59
N GLU A 169 -12.50 1.14 6.87
CA GLU A 169 -12.32 2.35 7.69
C GLU A 169 -11.53 2.08 8.97
N ARG A 170 -11.84 0.97 9.65
CA ARG A 170 -11.16 0.56 10.89
C ARG A 170 -9.66 0.34 10.68
N THR A 171 -9.29 -0.40 9.64
CA THR A 171 -7.88 -0.68 9.28
C THR A 171 -7.17 0.61 8.87
N ALA A 172 -7.82 1.43 8.05
CA ALA A 172 -7.31 2.71 7.60
C ALA A 172 -6.97 3.64 8.77
N HIS A 173 -7.91 3.80 9.73
CA HIS A 173 -7.70 4.60 10.92
C HIS A 173 -6.57 4.07 11.82
N ALA A 174 -6.46 2.75 12.01
CA ALA A 174 -5.39 2.16 12.81
C ALA A 174 -4.01 2.45 12.22
N VAL A 175 -3.87 2.34 10.90
CA VAL A 175 -2.62 2.65 10.20
C VAL A 175 -2.33 4.15 10.22
N ALA A 176 -3.34 4.99 9.96
CA ALA A 176 -3.19 6.44 9.99
C ALA A 176 -2.74 6.95 11.36
N ALA A 177 -3.32 6.43 12.44
CA ALA A 177 -2.93 6.77 13.82
C ALA A 177 -1.45 6.46 14.08
N ARG A 178 -0.97 5.30 13.66
CA ARG A 178 0.46 4.90 13.78
C ARG A 178 1.40 5.82 12.99
N LEU A 179 0.93 6.36 11.87
CA LEU A 179 1.69 7.24 10.98
C LEU A 179 1.48 8.73 11.29
N GLY A 180 0.60 9.05 12.25
CA GLY A 180 0.22 10.40 12.59
C GLY A 180 -0.52 11.12 11.45
N ILE A 181 -1.24 10.41 10.58
CA ILE A 181 -2.04 11.00 9.51
C ILE A 181 -3.42 11.34 10.08
N GLU A 182 -3.80 12.62 10.00
CA GLU A 182 -5.04 13.12 10.60
C GLU A 182 -6.26 12.90 9.70
N GLU A 183 -6.08 13.00 8.39
CA GLU A 183 -7.16 12.80 7.42
C GLU A 183 -7.00 11.46 6.70
N VAL A 184 -8.00 10.61 6.88
CA VAL A 184 -8.02 9.26 6.32
C VAL A 184 -9.41 8.92 5.81
N HIS A 185 -9.43 8.24 4.67
CA HIS A 185 -10.63 7.70 4.03
C HIS A 185 -10.39 6.21 3.77
N GLY A 186 -11.18 5.35 4.41
CA GLY A 186 -11.23 3.92 4.17
C GLY A 186 -12.33 3.54 3.18
N ASP A 187 -12.44 2.26 2.84
CA ASP A 187 -13.44 1.70 1.92
C ASP A 187 -13.57 2.47 0.58
N VAL A 188 -12.48 3.16 0.14
CA VAL A 188 -12.48 4.02 -1.04
C VAL A 188 -12.32 3.19 -2.31
N ARG A 189 -13.32 3.23 -3.19
CA ARG A 189 -13.23 2.60 -4.51
C ARG A 189 -12.34 3.41 -5.47
N PRO A 190 -11.82 2.81 -6.54
CA PRO A 190 -10.97 3.51 -7.52
C PRO A 190 -11.57 4.81 -8.07
N ALA A 191 -12.89 4.80 -8.38
CA ALA A 191 -13.59 5.99 -8.86
C ALA A 191 -13.67 7.09 -7.79
N ASP A 192 -13.81 6.72 -6.52
CA ASP A 192 -13.94 7.65 -5.40
C ASP A 192 -12.60 8.34 -5.10
N LYS A 193 -11.46 7.67 -5.38
CA LYS A 193 -10.12 8.28 -5.28
C LYS A 193 -9.97 9.45 -6.25
N ALA A 194 -10.39 9.28 -7.51
CA ALA A 194 -10.37 10.37 -8.48
C ALA A 194 -11.34 11.50 -8.11
N ALA A 195 -12.52 11.16 -7.56
CA ALA A 195 -13.47 12.13 -7.07
C ALA A 195 -12.94 12.92 -5.86
N LEU A 196 -12.21 12.28 -4.96
CA LEU A 196 -11.51 12.93 -3.84
C LEU A 196 -10.50 13.96 -4.36
N VAL A 197 -9.64 13.57 -5.30
CA VAL A 197 -8.67 14.49 -5.93
C VAL A 197 -9.39 15.68 -6.56
N ALA A 198 -10.46 15.45 -7.33
CA ALA A 198 -11.23 16.51 -7.96
C ALA A 198 -11.85 17.48 -6.93
N ARG A 199 -12.41 16.95 -5.83
CA ARG A 199 -12.99 17.75 -4.74
C ARG A 199 -11.94 18.63 -4.07
N LEU A 200 -10.75 18.11 -3.79
CA LEU A 200 -9.67 18.87 -3.19
C LEU A 200 -9.18 19.98 -4.11
N LYS A 201 -9.07 19.72 -5.41
CA LYS A 201 -8.74 20.74 -6.42
C LYS A 201 -9.81 21.83 -6.52
N GLN A 202 -11.10 21.46 -6.47
CA GLN A 202 -12.21 22.42 -6.45
C GLN A 202 -12.19 23.29 -5.19
N ALA A 203 -11.70 22.77 -4.06
CA ALA A 203 -11.47 23.53 -2.84
C ALA A 203 -10.26 24.49 -2.91
N GLY A 204 -9.57 24.55 -4.06
CA GLY A 204 -8.43 25.45 -4.30
C GLY A 204 -7.08 24.89 -3.93
N HIS A 205 -7.00 23.57 -3.61
CA HIS A 205 -5.74 22.93 -3.27
C HIS A 205 -4.99 22.46 -4.52
N ARG A 206 -3.66 22.46 -4.43
CA ARG A 206 -2.78 21.81 -5.41
C ARG A 206 -2.52 20.39 -4.92
N VAL A 207 -2.95 19.42 -5.70
CA VAL A 207 -2.97 18.01 -5.29
C VAL A 207 -1.87 17.21 -6.00
N ALA A 208 -1.01 16.55 -5.21
CA ALA A 208 -0.15 15.50 -5.69
C ALA A 208 -0.74 14.15 -5.22
N MET A 209 -0.94 13.24 -6.17
CA MET A 209 -1.42 11.89 -5.91
C MET A 209 -0.27 10.92 -6.04
N ALA A 210 -0.04 10.07 -5.02
CA ALA A 210 0.91 8.97 -5.08
C ALA A 210 0.19 7.63 -5.01
N GLY A 211 0.48 6.73 -5.95
CA GLY A 211 -0.14 5.40 -6.02
C GLY A 211 0.69 4.43 -6.86
N ASP A 212 0.41 3.14 -6.77
CA ASP A 212 1.18 2.07 -7.43
C ASP A 212 0.32 1.13 -8.27
N GLY A 213 -1.00 1.19 -8.17
CA GLY A 213 -1.94 0.28 -8.81
C GLY A 213 -2.57 0.79 -10.11
N ILE A 214 -3.09 -0.15 -10.90
CA ILE A 214 -3.94 0.16 -12.08
C ILE A 214 -5.15 0.99 -11.63
N ASN A 215 -5.67 0.69 -10.45
CA ASN A 215 -6.84 1.35 -9.85
C ASN A 215 -6.59 2.82 -9.49
N ASP A 216 -5.32 3.24 -9.38
CA ASP A 216 -4.95 4.61 -9.07
C ASP A 216 -4.76 5.48 -10.32
N ALA A 217 -4.64 4.88 -11.51
CA ALA A 217 -4.38 5.59 -12.75
C ALA A 217 -5.35 6.78 -13.00
N PRO A 218 -6.67 6.66 -12.79
CA PRO A 218 -7.58 7.79 -12.94
C PRO A 218 -7.31 8.93 -11.94
N ALA A 219 -6.95 8.61 -10.69
CA ALA A 219 -6.64 9.59 -9.67
C ALA A 219 -5.27 10.26 -9.90
N LEU A 220 -4.26 9.47 -10.34
CA LEU A 220 -2.95 9.98 -10.75
C LEU A 220 -3.07 10.98 -11.89
N ALA A 221 -3.88 10.66 -12.90
CA ALA A 221 -4.13 11.53 -14.04
C ALA A 221 -4.94 12.80 -13.68
N ALA A 222 -5.84 12.70 -12.70
CA ALA A 222 -6.66 13.83 -12.25
C ALA A 222 -5.90 14.84 -11.37
N ALA A 223 -4.82 14.42 -10.73
CA ALA A 223 -4.01 15.25 -9.84
C ALA A 223 -3.22 16.31 -10.60
N ASP A 224 -2.76 17.38 -9.90
CA ASP A 224 -1.82 18.33 -10.48
C ASP A 224 -0.43 17.71 -10.68
N VAL A 225 -0.08 16.74 -9.84
CA VAL A 225 1.13 15.92 -9.98
C VAL A 225 0.76 14.48 -9.61
N GLY A 226 0.79 13.57 -10.58
CA GLY A 226 0.72 12.13 -10.36
C GLY A 226 2.10 11.55 -10.09
N ILE A 227 2.22 10.72 -9.07
CA ILE A 227 3.47 10.08 -8.65
C ILE A 227 3.24 8.56 -8.63
N ALA A 228 3.79 7.86 -9.60
CA ALA A 228 3.75 6.39 -9.62
C ALA A 228 4.86 5.82 -8.73
N MET A 229 4.49 4.87 -7.89
CA MET A 229 5.43 4.15 -7.04
C MET A 229 6.05 2.99 -7.83
N GLY A 230 7.36 2.88 -7.85
CA GLY A 230 8.19 2.13 -8.81
C GLY A 230 8.06 0.61 -8.89
N THR A 231 7.15 0.00 -8.14
CA THR A 231 6.67 -1.37 -8.34
C THR A 231 5.29 -1.39 -9.00
N GLY A 232 4.79 -0.21 -9.39
CA GLY A 232 3.50 -0.03 -10.03
C GLY A 232 3.42 -0.65 -11.41
N THR A 233 2.20 -0.83 -11.87
CA THR A 233 1.93 -1.34 -13.22
C THR A 233 2.33 -0.31 -14.28
N ASP A 234 2.60 -0.77 -15.50
CA ASP A 234 2.91 0.11 -16.64
C ASP A 234 1.81 1.18 -16.85
N VAL A 235 0.55 0.84 -16.52
CA VAL A 235 -0.59 1.76 -16.60
C VAL A 235 -0.47 2.90 -15.57
N ALA A 236 -0.09 2.60 -14.33
CA ALA A 236 0.13 3.63 -13.31
C ALA A 236 1.31 4.52 -13.69
N MET A 237 2.41 3.93 -14.17
CA MET A 237 3.60 4.68 -14.61
C MET A 237 3.31 5.59 -15.79
N SER A 238 2.50 5.16 -16.76
CA SER A 238 2.12 5.99 -17.91
C SER A 238 1.14 7.12 -17.58
N SER A 239 0.41 6.99 -16.46
CA SER A 239 -0.55 7.99 -15.99
C SER A 239 0.05 9.03 -15.04
N ALA A 240 1.32 8.88 -14.64
CA ALA A 240 2.00 9.74 -13.70
C ALA A 240 3.06 10.62 -14.37
N GLN A 241 3.25 11.84 -13.84
CA GLN A 241 4.31 12.76 -14.25
C GLN A 241 5.67 12.41 -13.61
N VAL A 242 5.64 11.72 -12.48
CA VAL A 242 6.85 11.31 -11.73
C VAL A 242 6.76 9.82 -11.41
N THR A 243 7.86 9.10 -11.61
CA THR A 243 7.96 7.69 -11.20
C THR A 243 9.07 7.52 -10.18
N LEU A 244 8.74 6.94 -9.02
CA LEU A 244 9.68 6.64 -7.95
C LEU A 244 10.09 5.16 -8.01
N VAL A 245 11.19 4.87 -8.70
CA VAL A 245 11.64 3.50 -9.04
C VAL A 245 11.76 2.55 -7.84
N LYS A 246 12.03 3.05 -6.64
CA LYS A 246 12.14 2.23 -5.42
C LYS A 246 10.87 2.20 -4.57
N GLY A 247 9.80 2.88 -4.97
CA GLY A 247 8.58 2.98 -4.17
C GLY A 247 8.83 3.50 -2.75
N ASP A 248 9.77 4.44 -2.58
CA ASP A 248 10.14 5.04 -1.29
C ASP A 248 9.61 6.47 -1.23
N LEU A 249 8.73 6.72 -0.27
CA LEU A 249 8.10 8.04 -0.07
C LEU A 249 9.09 9.18 0.17
N ARG A 250 10.30 8.90 0.67
CA ARG A 250 11.37 9.89 0.75
C ARG A 250 11.72 10.48 -0.62
N GLY A 251 11.46 9.73 -1.69
CA GLY A 251 11.60 10.22 -3.06
C GLY A 251 10.71 11.41 -3.36
N ILE A 252 9.50 11.47 -2.78
CA ILE A 252 8.58 12.62 -2.96
C ILE A 252 9.19 13.87 -2.33
N ALA A 253 9.66 13.78 -1.08
CA ALA A 253 10.31 14.90 -0.40
C ALA A 253 11.55 15.40 -1.17
N ARG A 254 12.35 14.48 -1.71
CA ARG A 254 13.53 14.81 -2.53
C ARG A 254 13.14 15.46 -3.85
N ALA A 255 12.14 14.93 -4.55
CA ALA A 255 11.66 15.51 -5.80
C ALA A 255 11.14 16.93 -5.60
N LYS A 256 10.38 17.18 -4.51
CA LYS A 256 9.91 18.50 -4.13
C LYS A 256 11.09 19.46 -3.86
N ALA A 257 12.03 19.06 -3.03
CA ALA A 257 13.21 19.88 -2.70
C ALA A 257 14.05 20.22 -3.95
N LEU A 258 14.24 19.24 -4.86
CA LEU A 258 14.92 19.45 -6.13
C LEU A 258 14.19 20.45 -7.01
N SER A 259 12.87 20.32 -7.14
CA SER A 259 12.02 21.24 -7.90
C SER A 259 12.11 22.67 -7.37
N GLU A 260 12.03 22.84 -6.04
CA GLU A 260 12.14 24.15 -5.39
C GLU A 260 13.54 24.78 -5.60
N ALA A 261 14.60 23.97 -5.49
CA ALA A 261 15.95 24.43 -5.75
C ALA A 261 16.15 24.86 -7.21
N THR A 262 15.60 24.08 -8.14
CA THR A 262 15.64 24.38 -9.58
C THR A 262 14.92 25.69 -9.89
N VAL A 263 13.70 25.88 -9.41
CA VAL A 263 12.93 27.11 -9.60
C VAL A 263 13.65 28.31 -8.99
N ARG A 264 14.24 28.17 -7.82
CA ARG A 264 15.04 29.23 -7.17
C ARG A 264 16.22 29.63 -8.02
N ASN A 265 16.97 28.65 -8.53
CA ASN A 265 18.12 28.89 -9.41
C ASN A 265 17.69 29.60 -10.72
N MET A 266 16.60 29.14 -11.34
CA MET A 266 16.05 29.79 -12.52
C MET A 266 15.68 31.25 -12.26
N ARG A 267 15.03 31.58 -11.13
CA ARG A 267 14.70 32.93 -10.73
C ARG A 267 15.94 33.81 -10.50
N GLN A 268 16.96 33.24 -9.87
CA GLN A 268 18.23 33.92 -9.67
C GLN A 268 18.90 34.24 -11.00
N ASN A 269 19.02 33.25 -11.90
CA ASN A 269 19.62 33.45 -13.21
C ASN A 269 18.85 34.51 -14.04
N LEU A 270 17.51 34.49 -13.98
CA LEU A 270 16.71 35.47 -14.66
C LEU A 270 16.90 36.88 -14.06
N ALA A 271 16.96 37.01 -12.73
CA ALA A 271 17.23 38.27 -12.06
C ALA A 271 18.61 38.82 -12.45
N PHE A 272 19.67 37.97 -12.49
CA PHE A 272 20.99 38.37 -12.96
C PHE A 272 20.97 38.83 -14.41
N ALA A 273 20.26 38.12 -15.29
CA ALA A 273 20.13 38.55 -16.70
C ALA A 273 19.43 39.90 -16.84
N PHE A 274 18.37 40.16 -16.06
CA PHE A 274 17.70 41.47 -16.05
C PHE A 274 18.60 42.57 -15.51
N VAL A 275 19.32 42.36 -14.41
CA VAL A 275 20.23 43.34 -13.83
C VAL A 275 21.38 43.63 -14.81
N TYR A 276 21.95 42.60 -15.42
CA TYR A 276 23.00 42.78 -16.43
C TYR A 276 22.54 43.63 -17.61
N ASN A 277 21.35 43.34 -18.16
CA ASN A 277 20.78 44.08 -19.27
C ASN A 277 20.39 45.53 -18.85
N ALA A 278 19.81 45.71 -17.67
CA ALA A 278 19.43 47.02 -17.15
C ALA A 278 20.61 47.96 -16.93
N LEU A 279 21.76 47.42 -16.55
CA LEU A 279 23.01 48.19 -16.35
C LEU A 279 23.83 48.29 -17.65
N GLY A 280 23.94 47.21 -18.40
CA GLY A 280 24.79 47.11 -19.58
C GLY A 280 24.25 47.89 -20.80
N VAL A 281 22.93 47.88 -21.02
CA VAL A 281 22.31 48.56 -22.16
C VAL A 281 22.47 50.09 -22.10
N PRO A 282 22.22 50.76 -20.96
CA PRO A 282 22.46 52.20 -20.83
C PRO A 282 23.93 52.58 -21.02
N VAL A 283 24.84 51.77 -20.48
CA VAL A 283 26.31 52.00 -20.67
C VAL A 283 26.67 51.85 -22.13
N ALA A 284 26.20 50.79 -22.81
CA ALA A 284 26.46 50.57 -24.23
C ALA A 284 25.82 51.66 -25.13
N ALA A 285 24.71 52.27 -24.68
CA ALA A 285 24.06 53.36 -25.36
C ALA A 285 24.71 54.74 -25.12
N GLY A 286 25.81 54.80 -24.38
CA GLY A 286 26.53 56.03 -24.12
C GLY A 286 25.93 56.95 -23.07
N LEU A 287 25.03 56.42 -22.21
CA LEU A 287 24.33 57.24 -21.17
C LEU A 287 25.24 57.63 -20.00
N LEU A 288 26.47 57.07 -19.93
CA LEU A 288 27.47 57.32 -18.89
C LEU A 288 28.82 57.83 -19.47
N GLY A 289 28.85 58.32 -20.73
CA GLY A 289 30.00 58.89 -21.41
C GLY A 289 29.88 60.37 -21.63
#